data_732acc3f753e24047fd127e0e65ace35
#
_entry.id   732acc3f753e24047fd127e0e65ace35
#
_cell.length_a   1.000
_cell.length_b   1.000
_cell.length_c   1.000
_cell.angle_alpha   90.00
_cell.angle_beta   90.00
_cell.angle_gamma   90.00
#
_symmetry.space_group_name_H-M   'P 1'
#
loop_
_entity.id
_entity.type
_entity.pdbx_description
1 polymer ?
#
loop_
_entity_poly.entity_id
_entity_poly.type
_entity_poly.pdbx_seq_one_letter_code
_entity_poly.pdbx_strand_id
1 'polypeptide(L)'
;MSVHVKATVSISLLIILSSTLAGCTSETEPLGADEIGELSVVLTLDFVDQGNQTTNLADRLTNGSITFDPILIAPNVSAYRVMEALQLRENFTIDVTYYVGMGAFIHTIDGVSGADDWSTYWGFYHDGEVAQVGASSYLITSDTHLSWVLTPAA
;
A
#
# COMPACT_ATOMS: atom_id res chain seq x y z
N MET A 1 -34.45 -70.87 -5.64
CA MET A 1 -33.83 -70.21 -6.77
C MET A 1 -33.72 -68.72 -6.38
N SER A 2 -32.53 -68.27 -5.88
CA SER A 2 -32.29 -66.90 -5.45
C SER A 2 -31.49 -66.23 -6.52
N VAL A 3 -32.01 -65.16 -7.14
CA VAL A 3 -31.32 -64.36 -8.14
C VAL A 3 -30.67 -63.15 -7.40
N HIS A 4 -29.36 -63.14 -7.35
CA HIS A 4 -28.60 -61.98 -6.84
C HIS A 4 -28.38 -61.01 -7.98
N VAL A 5 -29.03 -59.86 -7.90
CA VAL A 5 -28.77 -58.72 -8.78
C VAL A 5 -27.60 -57.90 -8.16
N LYS A 6 -26.46 -57.93 -8.86
CA LYS A 6 -25.34 -57.05 -8.52
C LYS A 6 -25.59 -55.66 -9.13
N ALA A 7 -25.81 -54.66 -8.28
CA ALA A 7 -25.84 -53.26 -8.69
C ALA A 7 -24.41 -52.75 -8.80
N THR A 8 -23.96 -52.43 -9.99
CA THR A 8 -22.73 -51.72 -10.28
C THR A 8 -22.99 -50.21 -10.13
N VAL A 9 -22.41 -49.60 -9.10
CA VAL A 9 -22.43 -48.13 -8.91
C VAL A 9 -21.30 -47.58 -9.75
N SER A 10 -21.62 -46.92 -10.87
CA SER A 10 -20.67 -46.12 -11.64
C SER A 10 -20.50 -44.77 -10.96
N ILE A 11 -19.34 -44.56 -10.36
CA ILE A 11 -18.94 -43.23 -9.83
C ILE A 11 -18.39 -42.43 -11.01
N SER A 12 -19.22 -41.54 -11.55
CA SER A 12 -18.77 -40.53 -12.52
C SER A 12 -18.00 -39.44 -11.77
N LEU A 13 -16.68 -39.46 -11.92
CA LEU A 13 -15.78 -38.39 -11.42
C LEU A 13 -15.94 -37.15 -12.30
N LEU A 14 -16.75 -36.21 -11.83
CA LEU A 14 -16.91 -34.90 -12.46
C LEU A 14 -15.68 -34.02 -12.14
N ILE A 15 -14.71 -33.98 -13.05
CA ILE A 15 -13.56 -33.03 -12.94
C ILE A 15 -14.09 -31.67 -13.34
N ILE A 16 -14.34 -30.83 -12.33
CA ILE A 16 -14.60 -29.40 -12.54
C ILE A 16 -13.24 -28.71 -12.77
N LEU A 17 -12.96 -28.43 -14.06
CA LEU A 17 -11.85 -27.58 -14.46
C LEU A 17 -12.22 -26.13 -14.08
N SER A 18 -11.86 -25.70 -12.86
CA SER A 18 -11.91 -24.29 -12.50
C SER A 18 -10.79 -23.56 -13.23
N SER A 19 -11.11 -22.95 -14.37
CA SER A 19 -10.24 -21.98 -15.01
C SER A 19 -10.19 -20.74 -14.12
N THR A 20 -9.14 -20.62 -13.30
CA THR A 20 -8.81 -19.38 -12.63
C THR A 20 -8.39 -18.37 -13.69
N LEU A 21 -9.28 -17.45 -14.02
CA LEU A 21 -8.91 -16.20 -14.68
C LEU A 21 -7.99 -15.45 -13.72
N ALA A 22 -6.68 -15.54 -13.96
CA ALA A 22 -5.71 -14.66 -13.32
C ALA A 22 -5.92 -13.25 -13.89
N GLY A 23 -6.92 -12.54 -13.36
CA GLY A 23 -6.98 -11.09 -13.46
C GLY A 23 -5.84 -10.57 -12.59
N CYS A 24 -4.87 -9.88 -13.20
CA CYS A 24 -3.90 -9.08 -12.46
C CYS A 24 -4.65 -7.89 -11.83
N THR A 25 -5.35 -8.13 -10.75
CA THR A 25 -5.62 -7.09 -9.76
C THR A 25 -4.34 -7.00 -8.94
N SER A 26 -3.69 -5.86 -8.95
CA SER A 26 -2.63 -5.54 -8.01
C SER A 26 -3.28 -5.46 -6.62
N GLU A 27 -3.51 -6.61 -6.00
CA GLU A 27 -3.97 -6.65 -4.62
C GLU A 27 -2.81 -6.20 -3.74
N THR A 28 -3.03 -5.14 -2.98
CA THR A 28 -2.10 -4.71 -1.94
C THR A 28 -2.08 -5.78 -0.85
N GLU A 29 -0.92 -6.38 -0.60
CA GLU A 29 -0.77 -7.45 0.38
C GLU A 29 -0.07 -6.94 1.66
N PRO A 30 -0.33 -7.52 2.83
CA PRO A 30 0.44 -7.23 4.04
C PRO A 30 1.92 -7.61 3.86
N LEU A 31 2.79 -7.11 4.75
CA LEU A 31 4.21 -7.46 4.72
C LEU A 31 4.39 -8.97 4.82
N GLY A 32 5.21 -9.53 3.93
CA GLY A 32 5.62 -10.92 4.00
C GLY A 32 6.56 -11.17 5.18
N ALA A 33 6.74 -12.45 5.55
CA ALA A 33 7.59 -12.81 6.69
C ALA A 33 9.06 -12.40 6.52
N ASP A 34 9.53 -12.30 5.28
CA ASP A 34 10.87 -11.82 4.91
C ASP A 34 11.00 -10.29 4.88
N GLU A 35 9.88 -9.57 4.89
CA GLU A 35 9.82 -8.11 4.97
C GLU A 35 9.68 -7.59 6.42
N ILE A 36 9.38 -8.47 7.38
CA ILE A 36 9.29 -8.13 8.81
C ILE A 36 10.67 -8.24 9.45
N GLY A 37 11.05 -7.26 10.26
CA GLY A 37 12.36 -7.21 10.89
C GLY A 37 12.42 -6.30 12.12
N GLU A 38 13.59 -5.72 12.36
CA GLU A 38 13.85 -4.90 13.56
C GLU A 38 13.98 -3.40 13.27
N LEU A 39 14.05 -3.00 11.98
CA LEU A 39 14.11 -1.57 11.63
C LEU A 39 12.77 -0.90 11.89
N SER A 40 12.81 0.17 12.67
CA SER A 40 11.62 0.95 13.04
C SER A 40 11.37 2.06 12.04
N VAL A 41 10.23 2.01 11.34
CA VAL A 41 9.82 3.05 10.41
C VAL A 41 8.58 3.75 10.95
N VAL A 42 8.72 5.03 11.25
CA VAL A 42 7.60 5.94 11.56
C VAL A 42 7.14 6.56 10.25
N LEU A 43 5.83 6.73 10.05
CA LEU A 43 5.28 7.37 8.87
C LEU A 43 4.29 8.46 9.26
N THR A 44 4.44 9.64 8.64
CA THR A 44 3.53 10.77 8.78
C THR A 44 2.88 11.12 7.45
N LEU A 45 1.57 11.37 7.47
CA LEU A 45 0.83 11.99 6.36
C LEU A 45 0.45 13.40 6.79
N ASP A 46 0.76 14.39 5.95
CA ASP A 46 0.42 15.79 6.20
C ASP A 46 -0.42 16.33 5.04
N PHE A 47 -1.71 16.49 5.30
CA PHE A 47 -2.72 16.97 4.35
C PHE A 47 -2.78 18.51 4.32
N VAL A 48 -2.01 19.19 5.16
CA VAL A 48 -2.02 20.64 5.31
C VAL A 48 -3.47 21.12 5.55
N ASP A 49 -4.01 21.95 4.68
CA ASP A 49 -5.38 22.52 4.82
C ASP A 49 -6.48 21.59 4.28
N GLN A 50 -6.13 20.43 3.69
CA GLN A 50 -7.09 19.55 3.01
C GLN A 50 -7.48 18.31 3.83
N GLY A 51 -7.13 18.25 5.10
CA GLY A 51 -7.46 17.12 5.97
C GLY A 51 -8.95 16.83 6.10
N ASN A 52 -9.82 17.83 5.91
CA ASN A 52 -11.26 17.67 5.92
C ASN A 52 -11.83 16.96 4.67
N GLN A 53 -11.00 16.73 3.64
CA GLN A 53 -11.38 16.02 2.42
C GLN A 53 -11.02 14.53 2.49
N THR A 54 -10.29 14.10 3.54
CA THR A 54 -9.96 12.69 3.74
C THR A 54 -11.21 11.84 3.93
N THR A 55 -11.16 10.59 3.45
CA THR A 55 -12.30 9.66 3.50
C THR A 55 -12.37 8.91 4.83
N ASN A 56 -11.23 8.34 5.27
CA ASN A 56 -11.18 7.45 6.43
C ASN A 56 -10.34 8.00 7.60
N LEU A 57 -9.49 8.99 7.35
CA LEU A 57 -8.54 9.52 8.33
C LEU A 57 -9.01 10.80 9.01
N ALA A 58 -10.09 11.45 8.56
CA ALA A 58 -10.52 12.78 9.01
C ALA A 58 -10.57 12.93 10.55
N ASP A 59 -11.19 11.98 11.23
CA ASP A 59 -11.38 12.01 12.70
C ASP A 59 -10.08 11.74 13.49
N ARG A 60 -9.02 11.33 12.80
CA ARG A 60 -7.73 10.98 13.40
C ARG A 60 -6.66 12.06 13.21
N LEU A 61 -6.92 13.04 12.36
CA LEU A 61 -5.96 14.10 12.07
C LEU A 61 -5.83 15.09 13.23
N THR A 62 -4.62 15.50 13.49
CA THR A 62 -4.29 16.61 14.40
C THR A 62 -3.61 17.71 13.59
N ASN A 63 -4.24 18.88 13.49
CA ASN A 63 -3.75 20.00 12.66
C ASN A 63 -3.45 19.60 11.20
N GLY A 64 -4.31 18.77 10.60
CA GLY A 64 -4.17 18.33 9.22
C GLY A 64 -3.19 17.19 8.99
N SER A 65 -2.53 16.68 10.03
CA SER A 65 -1.55 15.59 9.90
C SER A 65 -1.84 14.40 10.83
N ILE A 66 -1.28 13.26 10.50
CA ILE A 66 -1.31 12.05 11.33
C ILE A 66 0.06 11.36 11.27
N THR A 67 0.57 10.98 12.43
CA THR A 67 1.74 10.10 12.55
C THR A 67 1.30 8.76 13.10
N PHE A 68 1.68 7.71 12.44
CA PHE A 68 1.29 6.35 12.78
C PHE A 68 2.31 5.67 13.68
N ASP A 69 1.83 4.68 14.46
CA ASP A 69 2.71 3.81 15.22
C ASP A 69 3.72 3.12 14.28
N PRO A 70 4.97 2.91 14.73
CA PRO A 70 6.02 2.34 13.90
C PRO A 70 5.64 1.01 13.24
N ILE A 71 6.13 0.80 12.03
CA ILE A 71 6.17 -0.50 11.37
C ILE A 71 7.58 -1.05 11.51
N LEU A 72 7.69 -2.31 11.92
CA LEU A 72 8.97 -3.02 12.00
C LEU A 72 9.22 -3.78 10.70
N ILE A 73 10.31 -3.48 10.03
CA ILE A 73 10.66 -4.05 8.72
C ILE A 73 12.07 -4.65 8.69
N ALA A 74 12.28 -5.56 7.75
CA ALA A 74 13.63 -6.01 7.39
C ALA A 74 14.38 -4.94 6.59
N PRO A 75 15.72 -4.95 6.58
CA PRO A 75 16.50 -4.10 5.69
C PRO A 75 16.16 -4.29 4.21
N ASN A 76 16.25 -3.22 3.43
CA ASN A 76 15.98 -3.16 1.99
C ASN A 76 14.50 -3.28 1.58
N VAL A 77 13.55 -3.22 2.50
CA VAL A 77 12.14 -2.95 2.16
C VAL A 77 12.04 -1.52 1.64
N SER A 78 11.28 -1.30 0.57
CA SER A 78 11.12 0.05 0.00
C SER A 78 10.14 0.90 0.80
N ALA A 79 10.31 2.21 0.75
CA ALA A 79 9.37 3.15 1.38
C ALA A 79 7.94 3.00 0.82
N TYR A 80 7.81 2.73 -0.47
CA TYR A 80 6.51 2.45 -1.09
C TYR A 80 5.85 1.20 -0.49
N ARG A 81 6.63 0.13 -0.27
CA ARG A 81 6.12 -1.10 0.33
C ARG A 81 5.64 -0.89 1.77
N VAL A 82 6.33 -0.03 2.54
CA VAL A 82 5.87 0.39 3.87
C VAL A 82 4.54 1.14 3.80
N MET A 83 4.38 2.05 2.83
CA MET A 83 3.13 2.77 2.60
C MET A 83 1.98 1.81 2.24
N GLU A 84 2.22 0.81 1.39
CA GLU A 84 1.23 -0.22 1.06
C GLU A 84 0.80 -1.02 2.29
N ALA A 85 1.73 -1.45 3.13
CA ALA A 85 1.42 -2.15 4.37
C ALA A 85 0.63 -1.27 5.34
N LEU A 86 0.99 0.01 5.42
CA LEU A 86 0.32 0.97 6.29
C LEU A 86 -1.12 1.22 5.85
N GLN A 87 -1.38 1.43 4.56
CA GLN A 87 -2.75 1.65 4.07
C GLN A 87 -3.69 0.49 4.43
N LEU A 88 -3.19 -0.76 4.38
CA LEU A 88 -3.97 -1.93 4.80
C LEU A 88 -4.23 -1.93 6.31
N ARG A 89 -3.20 -1.67 7.11
CA ARG A 89 -3.29 -1.66 8.57
C ARG A 89 -4.25 -0.58 9.08
N GLU A 90 -4.21 0.60 8.46
CA GLU A 90 -4.90 1.81 8.90
C GLU A 90 -6.19 2.08 8.13
N ASN A 91 -6.49 1.25 7.11
CA ASN A 91 -7.71 1.33 6.29
C ASN A 91 -7.90 2.68 5.58
N PHE A 92 -6.89 3.14 4.86
CA PHE A 92 -7.00 4.27 3.93
C PHE A 92 -6.60 3.84 2.52
N THR A 93 -6.75 4.72 1.53
CA THR A 93 -6.45 4.41 0.13
C THR A 93 -5.29 5.25 -0.40
N ILE A 94 -4.55 4.70 -1.36
CA ILE A 94 -3.58 5.44 -2.17
C ILE A 94 -3.83 5.17 -3.64
N ASP A 95 -3.65 6.19 -4.50
CA ASP A 95 -3.57 6.02 -5.95
C ASP A 95 -2.16 6.35 -6.42
N VAL A 96 -1.64 5.51 -7.31
CA VAL A 96 -0.23 5.49 -7.69
C VAL A 96 -0.08 5.44 -9.19
N THR A 97 0.87 6.20 -9.71
CA THR A 97 1.33 6.10 -11.10
C THR A 97 2.81 5.72 -11.11
N TYR A 98 3.17 4.78 -11.98
CA TYR A 98 4.56 4.39 -12.16
C TYR A 98 5.18 5.13 -13.34
N TYR A 99 6.28 5.82 -13.06
CA TYR A 99 7.07 6.51 -14.07
C TYR A 99 8.39 5.80 -14.32
N VAL A 100 8.76 5.65 -15.59
CA VAL A 100 10.04 5.04 -15.96
C VAL A 100 11.20 5.88 -15.40
N GLY A 101 12.06 5.23 -14.61
CA GLY A 101 13.23 5.89 -13.98
C GLY A 101 12.95 6.59 -12.65
N MET A 102 11.69 6.85 -12.30
CA MET A 102 11.31 7.42 -11.00
C MET A 102 10.63 6.41 -10.07
N GLY A 103 9.99 5.40 -10.64
CA GLY A 103 9.24 4.41 -9.87
C GLY A 103 7.83 4.87 -9.48
N ALA A 104 7.35 4.44 -8.33
CA ALA A 104 6.01 4.75 -7.83
C ALA A 104 5.91 6.21 -7.37
N PHE A 105 4.94 6.91 -7.93
CA PHE A 105 4.53 8.25 -7.51
C PHE A 105 3.10 8.17 -6.96
N ILE A 106 2.93 8.52 -5.70
CA ILE A 106 1.62 8.56 -5.04
C ILE A 106 1.02 9.94 -5.30
N HIS A 107 -0.10 9.98 -6.03
CA HIS A 107 -0.77 11.24 -6.38
C HIS A 107 -2.03 11.49 -5.57
N THR A 108 -2.61 10.46 -4.92
CA THR A 108 -3.77 10.59 -4.05
C THR A 108 -3.56 9.78 -2.78
N ILE A 109 -3.88 10.34 -1.63
CA ILE A 109 -3.90 9.66 -0.34
C ILE A 109 -5.24 9.93 0.32
N ASP A 110 -5.95 8.86 0.69
CA ASP A 110 -7.26 8.87 1.36
C ASP A 110 -8.29 9.83 0.73
N GLY A 111 -8.32 9.87 -0.61
CA GLY A 111 -9.21 10.72 -1.38
C GLY A 111 -8.68 12.13 -1.68
N VAL A 112 -7.58 12.55 -1.04
CA VAL A 112 -6.97 13.86 -1.28
C VAL A 112 -5.89 13.75 -2.36
N SER A 113 -6.11 14.40 -3.50
CA SER A 113 -5.18 14.43 -4.64
C SER A 113 -4.36 15.70 -4.64
N GLY A 114 -3.15 15.63 -5.21
CA GLY A 114 -2.48 16.79 -5.73
C GLY A 114 -3.29 17.44 -6.88
N ALA A 115 -2.96 18.67 -7.24
CA ALA A 115 -3.65 19.37 -8.32
C ALA A 115 -3.24 18.85 -9.70
N ASP A 116 -4.20 18.81 -10.64
CA ASP A 116 -3.95 18.34 -12.02
C ASP A 116 -2.92 19.19 -12.78
N ASP A 117 -2.79 20.46 -12.40
CA ASP A 117 -1.82 21.40 -12.96
C ASP A 117 -0.46 21.36 -12.23
N TRP A 118 -0.29 20.41 -11.30
CA TRP A 118 0.92 20.25 -10.47
C TRP A 118 1.19 21.43 -9.52
N SER A 119 0.24 22.33 -9.30
CA SER A 119 0.38 23.41 -8.32
C SER A 119 0.49 22.90 -6.88
N THR A 120 0.00 21.68 -6.63
CA THR A 120 0.24 20.92 -5.40
C THR A 120 0.49 19.46 -5.75
N TYR A 121 1.30 18.78 -4.96
CA TYR A 121 1.59 17.35 -5.12
C TYR A 121 1.97 16.71 -3.78
N TRP A 122 1.90 15.38 -3.70
CA TRP A 122 2.38 14.62 -2.55
C TRP A 122 3.90 14.47 -2.63
N GLY A 123 4.61 15.31 -1.86
CA GLY A 123 6.06 15.24 -1.72
C GLY A 123 6.45 14.11 -0.77
N PHE A 124 7.44 13.30 -1.19
CA PHE A 124 8.00 12.24 -0.36
C PHE A 124 9.29 12.73 0.33
N TYR A 125 9.36 12.52 1.64
CA TYR A 125 10.47 12.95 2.49
C TYR A 125 10.94 11.77 3.35
N HIS A 126 12.22 11.76 3.69
CA HIS A 126 12.80 10.88 4.69
C HIS A 126 13.63 11.72 5.70
N ASP A 127 13.45 11.49 6.98
CA ASP A 127 14.11 12.20 8.07
C ASP A 127 14.09 13.74 7.92
N GLY A 128 12.99 14.26 7.32
CA GLY A 128 12.77 15.69 7.10
C GLY A 128 13.38 16.25 5.81
N GLU A 129 14.08 15.44 5.03
CA GLU A 129 14.67 15.85 3.74
C GLU A 129 13.87 15.31 2.56
N VAL A 130 13.79 16.10 1.48
CA VAL A 130 13.15 15.66 0.22
C VAL A 130 13.90 14.46 -0.34
N ALA A 131 13.19 13.36 -0.58
CA ALA A 131 13.77 12.20 -1.21
C ALA A 131 14.20 12.50 -2.66
N GLN A 132 15.41 12.05 -3.02
CA GLN A 132 15.97 12.25 -4.36
C GLN A 132 15.57 11.16 -5.35
N VAL A 133 14.83 10.14 -4.87
CA VAL A 133 14.33 9.01 -5.65
C VAL A 133 12.88 8.77 -5.30
N GLY A 134 12.13 8.10 -6.19
CA GLY A 134 10.75 7.70 -5.91
C GLY A 134 10.69 6.67 -4.78
N ALA A 135 9.54 6.62 -4.11
CA ALA A 135 9.35 5.79 -2.91
C ALA A 135 9.62 4.29 -3.13
N SER A 136 9.37 3.77 -4.32
CA SER A 136 9.67 2.36 -4.67
C SER A 136 11.16 2.07 -4.88
N SER A 137 11.96 3.12 -5.10
CA SER A 137 13.42 3.02 -5.27
C SER A 137 14.19 3.38 -3.98
N TYR A 138 13.51 3.95 -3.00
CA TYR A 138 14.11 4.25 -1.70
C TYR A 138 14.07 3.00 -0.81
N LEU A 139 15.23 2.34 -0.66
CA LEU A 139 15.39 1.16 0.17
C LEU A 139 15.83 1.56 1.58
N ILE A 140 15.09 1.11 2.57
CA ILE A 140 15.30 1.45 3.98
C ILE A 140 16.39 0.53 4.56
N THR A 141 17.45 1.13 5.13
CA THR A 141 18.59 0.40 5.69
C THR A 141 18.86 0.68 7.17
N SER A 142 18.13 1.61 7.75
CA SER A 142 18.18 1.99 9.17
C SER A 142 16.82 2.49 9.63
N ASP A 143 16.63 2.67 10.93
CA ASP A 143 15.47 3.35 11.47
C ASP A 143 15.30 4.71 10.79
N THR A 144 14.08 5.06 10.42
CA THR A 144 13.81 6.30 9.66
C THR A 144 12.40 6.80 9.90
N HIS A 145 12.21 8.09 9.65
CA HIS A 145 10.91 8.74 9.60
C HIS A 145 10.58 9.11 8.15
N LEU A 146 9.58 8.47 7.60
CA LEU A 146 9.05 8.77 6.28
C LEU A 146 7.89 9.76 6.41
N SER A 147 7.76 10.68 5.48
CA SER A 147 6.57 11.51 5.41
C SER A 147 6.14 11.80 3.98
N TRP A 148 4.83 11.85 3.78
CA TRP A 148 4.20 12.39 2.59
C TRP A 148 3.47 13.66 2.98
N VAL A 149 3.83 14.75 2.32
CA VAL A 149 3.30 16.09 2.58
C VAL A 149 2.66 16.63 1.33
N LEU A 150 1.43 17.13 1.42
CA LEU A 150 0.78 17.80 0.31
C LEU A 150 1.44 19.17 0.11
N THR A 151 2.38 19.22 -0.81
CA THR A 151 3.31 20.34 -0.99
C THR A 151 2.88 21.22 -2.16
N PRO A 152 2.83 22.56 -2.02
CA PRO A 152 2.69 23.44 -3.18
C PRO A 152 3.94 23.34 -4.06
N ALA A 153 3.77 23.36 -5.39
CA ALA A 153 4.88 23.48 -6.32
C ALA A 153 5.58 24.84 -6.15
N ALA A 154 6.89 24.82 -6.19
CA ALA A 154 7.72 26.02 -6.06
C ALA A 154 7.65 26.91 -7.33
#